data_01b134ca2a424973e7040f652515f22d
#
_entry.id   01b134ca2a424973e7040f652515f22d
#
_cell.length_a   1.000
_cell.length_b   1.000
_cell.length_c   1.000
_cell.angle_alpha   90.00
_cell.angle_beta   90.00
_cell.angle_gamma   90.00
#
_symmetry.space_group_name_H-M   'P 1'
#
loop_
_entity.id
_entity.type
_entity.pdbx_description
1 polymer ?
#
loop_
_entity_poly.entity_id
_entity_poly.type
_entity_poly.pdbx_seq_one_letter_code
_entity_poly.pdbx_strand_id
1 'polypeptide(L)'
;MDKRILLTLALGAMSQVFTHAWEPKGDKIKTVWAEQVTPENVWQSYPRPQLQRAEWINLNGLWKYAVTDQNTSRKNVSFEGEILVPFAIESSLSGVGGWIYLP
;
A
#
# COMPACT_ATOMS: atom_id res chain seq x y z
N MET A 1 23.88 -40.20 24.38
CA MET A 1 23.48 -38.89 23.77
C MET A 1 21.99 -38.94 23.54
N ASP A 2 21.27 -38.26 24.40
CA ASP A 2 19.81 -38.32 24.46
C ASP A 2 19.17 -37.65 23.27
N LYS A 3 18.35 -38.41 22.54
CA LYS A 3 17.51 -37.94 21.40
C LYS A 3 16.48 -36.88 21.78
N ARG A 4 16.44 -36.46 23.03
CA ARG A 4 15.50 -35.42 23.56
C ARG A 4 16.01 -34.02 23.39
N ILE A 5 17.32 -33.80 23.14
CA ILE A 5 17.92 -32.49 23.01
C ILE A 5 17.82 -31.95 21.56
N LEU A 6 17.62 -32.84 20.59
CA LEU A 6 17.50 -32.43 19.16
C LEU A 6 16.12 -31.93 18.78
N LEU A 7 15.10 -32.12 19.62
CA LEU A 7 13.73 -31.70 19.29
C LEU A 7 13.39 -30.28 19.74
N THR A 8 14.21 -29.69 20.61
CA THR A 8 13.98 -28.33 21.15
C THR A 8 14.64 -27.22 20.35
N LEU A 9 15.51 -27.55 19.42
CA LEU A 9 16.21 -26.55 18.57
C LEU A 9 15.50 -26.25 17.23
N ALA A 10 14.46 -26.98 16.87
CA ALA A 10 13.72 -26.82 15.62
C ALA A 10 12.52 -25.85 15.73
N LEU A 11 12.24 -25.30 16.90
CA LEU A 11 11.06 -24.43 17.12
C LEU A 11 11.39 -22.94 17.19
N GLY A 12 12.64 -22.54 16.90
CA GLY A 12 13.13 -21.18 17.13
C GLY A 12 13.22 -20.26 15.94
N ALA A 13 12.83 -20.66 14.73
CA ALA A 13 12.97 -19.84 13.53
C ALA A 13 11.63 -19.63 12.81
N MET A 14 10.58 -19.28 13.53
CA MET A 14 9.45 -18.60 12.93
C MET A 14 9.85 -17.13 12.77
N SER A 15 10.53 -16.81 11.67
CA SER A 15 10.70 -15.43 11.21
C SER A 15 9.31 -14.81 11.10
N GLN A 16 8.98 -13.96 12.02
CA GLN A 16 7.80 -13.11 11.92
C GLN A 16 8.05 -12.16 10.75
N VAL A 17 7.55 -12.50 9.58
CA VAL A 17 7.42 -11.57 8.49
C VAL A 17 6.35 -10.58 8.94
N PHE A 18 6.78 -9.45 9.49
CA PHE A 18 5.91 -8.30 9.69
C PHE A 18 5.55 -7.80 8.28
N THR A 19 4.48 -8.33 7.73
CA THR A 19 3.82 -7.67 6.60
C THR A 19 3.25 -6.38 7.17
N HIS A 20 3.87 -5.27 6.81
CA HIS A 20 3.35 -3.96 7.15
C HIS A 20 2.04 -3.80 6.39
N ALA A 21 0.93 -4.03 7.09
CA ALA A 21 -0.40 -3.84 6.51
C ALA A 21 -0.60 -2.34 6.27
N TRP A 22 -1.20 -1.99 5.12
CA TRP A 22 -1.58 -0.61 4.83
C TRP A 22 -2.53 -0.06 5.92
N GLU A 23 -2.26 1.16 6.36
CA GLU A 23 -3.08 1.91 7.32
C GLU A 23 -3.22 3.38 6.87
N PRO A 24 -4.39 4.01 7.12
CA PRO A 24 -4.55 5.43 6.94
C PRO A 24 -3.55 6.23 7.79
N LYS A 25 -2.92 7.24 7.21
CA LYS A 25 -1.86 8.02 7.87
C LYS A 25 -2.36 9.35 8.39
N GLY A 26 -2.03 9.65 9.66
CA GLY A 26 -2.32 10.94 10.28
C GLY A 26 -3.79 11.13 10.68
N ASP A 27 -4.11 12.35 11.13
CA ASP A 27 -5.38 12.77 11.71
C ASP A 27 -6.18 13.73 10.81
N LYS A 28 -5.85 13.79 9.52
CA LYS A 28 -6.56 14.66 8.56
C LYS A 28 -8.03 14.30 8.47
N ILE A 29 -8.84 15.28 8.08
CA ILE A 29 -10.29 15.15 7.94
C ILE A 29 -10.61 13.94 7.06
N LYS A 30 -11.45 13.06 7.58
CA LYS A 30 -11.97 11.86 6.91
C LYS A 30 -13.48 11.87 6.95
N THR A 31 -14.10 11.28 5.94
CA THR A 31 -15.54 11.02 5.97
C THR A 31 -15.84 9.76 6.77
N VAL A 32 -17.11 9.57 7.16
CA VAL A 32 -17.55 8.36 7.87
C VAL A 32 -17.30 7.06 7.08
N TRP A 33 -17.20 7.14 5.76
CA TRP A 33 -16.89 5.99 4.88
C TRP A 33 -15.41 5.64 4.83
N ALA A 34 -14.54 6.52 5.30
CA ALA A 34 -13.09 6.28 5.26
C ALA A 34 -12.65 5.05 6.06
N GLU A 35 -13.38 4.72 7.13
CA GLU A 35 -13.09 3.54 7.96
C GLU A 35 -13.40 2.22 7.25
N GLN A 36 -14.20 2.25 6.19
CA GLN A 36 -14.57 1.08 5.41
C GLN A 36 -13.66 0.84 4.22
N VAL A 37 -12.74 1.77 3.94
CA VAL A 37 -11.82 1.66 2.80
C VAL A 37 -10.68 0.70 3.13
N THR A 38 -10.49 -0.28 2.25
CA THR A 38 -9.35 -1.21 2.29
C THR A 38 -8.69 -1.27 0.91
N PRO A 39 -7.44 -1.75 0.82
CA PRO A 39 -6.78 -1.93 -0.48
C PRO A 39 -7.56 -2.80 -1.47
N GLU A 40 -8.37 -3.74 -0.95
CA GLU A 40 -9.12 -4.71 -1.76
C GLU A 40 -10.45 -4.16 -2.26
N ASN A 41 -11.06 -3.20 -1.54
CA ASN A 41 -12.40 -2.69 -1.86
C ASN A 41 -12.42 -1.29 -2.49
N VAL A 42 -11.25 -0.66 -2.63
CA VAL A 42 -11.18 0.72 -3.10
C VAL A 42 -11.68 0.86 -4.54
N TRP A 43 -12.78 1.59 -4.70
CA TRP A 43 -13.35 2.00 -6.00
C TRP A 43 -13.44 0.86 -7.03
N GLN A 44 -14.10 -0.24 -6.68
CA GLN A 44 -14.25 -1.41 -7.55
C GLN A 44 -15.28 -1.22 -8.67
N SER A 45 -16.13 -0.21 -8.57
CA SER A 45 -17.17 0.05 -9.57
C SER A 45 -16.62 0.66 -10.85
N TYR A 46 -17.17 0.27 -12.00
CA TYR A 46 -16.85 0.90 -13.27
C TYR A 46 -17.24 2.39 -13.25
N PRO A 47 -16.32 3.31 -13.64
CA PRO A 47 -16.52 4.75 -13.39
C PRO A 47 -17.59 5.41 -14.26
N ARG A 48 -18.00 4.79 -15.36
CA ARG A 48 -18.99 5.30 -16.32
C ARG A 48 -20.00 4.22 -16.71
N PRO A 49 -20.99 3.91 -15.88
CA PRO A 49 -21.91 2.81 -16.12
C PRO A 49 -22.70 2.95 -17.42
N GLN A 50 -22.91 4.18 -17.94
CA GLN A 50 -23.62 4.43 -19.19
C GLN A 50 -22.85 4.01 -20.46
N LEU A 51 -21.51 3.94 -20.36
CA LEU A 51 -20.60 3.63 -21.44
C LEU A 51 -19.67 2.47 -21.08
N GLN A 52 -20.18 1.50 -20.37
CA GLN A 52 -19.42 0.36 -19.89
C GLN A 52 -18.81 -0.43 -21.05
N ARG A 53 -17.54 -0.73 -20.95
CA ARG A 53 -16.81 -1.60 -21.87
C ARG A 53 -16.91 -3.05 -21.40
N ALA A 54 -16.89 -3.98 -22.32
CA ALA A 54 -16.91 -5.41 -22.02
C ALA A 54 -15.63 -5.85 -21.28
N GLU A 55 -14.50 -5.22 -21.61
CA GLU A 55 -13.20 -5.49 -20.99
C GLU A 55 -12.63 -4.22 -20.41
N TRP A 56 -12.29 -4.26 -19.13
CA TRP A 56 -11.57 -3.21 -18.41
C TRP A 56 -10.85 -3.79 -17.20
N ILE A 57 -9.79 -3.13 -16.78
CA ILE A 57 -9.00 -3.53 -15.61
C ILE A 57 -9.02 -2.38 -14.62
N ASN A 58 -9.37 -2.67 -13.38
CA ASN A 58 -9.22 -1.73 -12.27
C ASN A 58 -7.77 -1.74 -11.79
N LEU A 59 -7.11 -0.60 -11.86
CA LEU A 59 -5.72 -0.42 -11.39
C LEU A 59 -5.64 0.20 -10.00
N ASN A 60 -6.76 0.39 -9.32
CA ASN A 60 -6.76 0.84 -7.93
C ASN A 60 -6.20 -0.24 -7.00
N GLY A 61 -5.66 0.18 -5.87
CA GLY A 61 -5.03 -0.71 -4.91
C GLY A 61 -3.66 -0.19 -4.46
N LEU A 62 -2.88 -1.03 -3.84
CA LEU A 62 -1.55 -0.68 -3.36
C LEU A 62 -0.52 -0.66 -4.50
N TRP A 63 0.19 0.45 -4.61
CA TRP A 63 1.27 0.65 -5.55
C TRP A 63 2.53 1.10 -4.82
N LYS A 64 3.67 0.64 -5.28
CA LYS A 64 4.96 1.16 -4.80
C LYS A 64 5.18 2.57 -5.33
N TYR A 65 5.65 3.47 -4.47
CA TYR A 65 5.95 4.84 -4.85
C TYR A 65 7.37 5.25 -4.46
N ALA A 66 7.87 6.27 -5.13
CA ALA A 66 9.09 6.98 -4.77
C ALA A 66 8.97 8.45 -5.21
N VAL A 67 9.51 9.35 -4.39
CA VAL A 67 9.66 10.77 -4.74
C VAL A 67 11.08 10.97 -5.21
N THR A 68 11.25 11.45 -6.45
CA THR A 68 12.57 11.60 -7.07
C THR A 68 12.70 12.93 -7.78
N ASP A 69 13.93 13.38 -7.97
CA ASP A 69 14.22 14.54 -8.81
C ASP A 69 13.89 14.26 -10.28
N GLN A 70 13.64 15.33 -11.06
CA GLN A 70 13.27 15.24 -12.48
C GLN A 70 14.30 14.49 -13.33
N ASN A 71 15.56 14.54 -12.95
CA ASN A 71 16.67 13.92 -13.69
C ASN A 71 16.97 12.48 -13.27
N THR A 72 16.22 11.93 -12.32
CA THR A 72 16.46 10.56 -11.85
C THR A 72 16.00 9.54 -12.89
N SER A 73 16.91 8.68 -13.32
CA SER A 73 16.59 7.58 -14.22
C SER A 73 15.67 6.56 -13.52
N ARG A 74 14.64 6.09 -14.22
CA ARG A 74 13.72 5.05 -13.71
C ARG A 74 14.43 3.77 -13.24
N LYS A 75 15.61 3.47 -13.79
CA LYS A 75 16.40 2.29 -13.41
C LYS A 75 17.04 2.41 -12.02
N ASN A 76 17.19 3.63 -11.52
CA ASN A 76 17.89 3.92 -10.27
C ASN A 76 16.91 4.36 -9.16
N VAL A 77 15.60 4.13 -9.35
CA VAL A 77 14.59 4.48 -8.35
C VAL A 77 14.57 3.45 -7.23
N SER A 78 14.75 3.90 -6.01
CA SER A 78 14.47 3.14 -4.80
C SER A 78 13.07 3.48 -4.31
N PHE A 79 12.20 2.49 -4.16
CA PHE A 79 10.85 2.72 -3.65
C PHE A 79 10.90 2.99 -2.15
N GLU A 80 10.14 4.00 -1.72
CA GLU A 80 10.07 4.45 -0.32
C GLU A 80 8.98 3.73 0.48
N GLY A 81 7.95 3.24 -0.22
CA GLY A 81 6.82 2.57 0.42
C GLY A 81 5.70 2.25 -0.55
N GLU A 82 4.50 2.10 0.00
CA GLU A 82 3.28 1.80 -0.74
C GLU A 82 2.25 2.92 -0.56
N ILE A 83 1.53 3.22 -1.64
CA ILE A 83 0.45 4.20 -1.66
C ILE A 83 -0.83 3.55 -2.16
N LEU A 84 -1.94 3.87 -1.51
CA LEU A 84 -3.26 3.38 -1.94
C LEU A 84 -3.83 4.30 -3.04
N VAL A 85 -3.84 3.80 -4.26
CA VAL A 85 -4.44 4.48 -5.42
C VAL A 85 -5.96 4.23 -5.39
N PRO A 86 -6.81 5.25 -5.64
CA PRO A 86 -6.55 6.53 -6.31
C PRO A 86 -6.36 7.73 -5.37
N PHE A 87 -6.06 7.53 -4.12
CA PHE A 87 -5.90 8.64 -3.17
C PHE A 87 -4.62 9.44 -3.41
N ALA A 88 -4.74 10.78 -3.33
CA ALA A 88 -3.59 11.67 -3.44
C ALA A 88 -2.63 11.45 -2.25
N ILE A 89 -1.33 11.67 -2.48
CA ILE A 89 -0.28 11.42 -1.49
C ILE A 89 -0.49 12.19 -0.18
N GLU A 90 -1.10 13.37 -0.25
CA GLU A 90 -1.42 14.21 0.90
C GLU A 90 -2.60 13.69 1.73
N SER A 91 -3.41 12.82 1.15
CA SER A 91 -4.59 12.24 1.79
C SER A 91 -4.19 11.24 2.87
N SER A 92 -4.97 11.18 3.95
CA SER A 92 -4.83 10.15 4.98
C SER A 92 -4.99 8.74 4.40
N LEU A 93 -5.94 8.55 3.49
CA LEU A 93 -6.26 7.26 2.87
C LEU A 93 -5.19 6.79 1.87
N SER A 94 -4.26 7.65 1.46
CA SER A 94 -3.12 7.20 0.67
C SER A 94 -2.21 6.24 1.45
N GLY A 95 -2.21 6.33 2.78
CA GLY A 95 -1.25 5.65 3.65
C GLY A 95 0.09 6.37 3.79
N VAL A 96 0.31 7.44 3.01
CA VAL A 96 1.55 8.25 3.03
C VAL A 96 1.37 9.50 3.87
N GLY A 97 0.30 10.28 3.64
CA GLY A 97 -0.05 11.48 4.39
C GLY A 97 0.98 12.61 4.28
N GLY A 98 1.85 12.56 3.28
CA GLY A 98 2.96 13.49 3.09
C GLY A 98 2.57 14.75 2.35
N TRP A 99 3.46 15.76 2.40
CA TRP A 99 3.42 16.93 1.55
C TRP A 99 4.59 16.84 0.57
N ILE A 100 4.30 16.97 -0.72
CA ILE A 100 5.35 17.15 -1.73
C ILE A 100 5.53 18.65 -1.89
N TYR A 101 6.62 19.18 -1.36
CA TYR A 101 7.05 20.53 -1.71
C TYR A 101 7.80 20.41 -3.03
N LEU A 102 7.18 20.88 -4.11
CA LEU A 102 7.91 21.11 -5.35
C LEU A 102 8.75 22.37 -5.17
N PRO A 103 10.04 22.32 -5.45
CA PRO A 103 10.91 23.49 -5.35
C PRO A 103 10.55 24.55 -6.38
#